data_3d8211cef53bfbb38fb08478893c1451
#
_entry.id   3d8211cef53bfbb38fb08478893c1451
#
_cell.length_a   1.000
_cell.length_b   1.000
_cell.length_c   1.000
_cell.angle_alpha   90.00
_cell.angle_beta   90.00
_cell.angle_gamma   90.00
#
_symmetry.space_group_name_H-M   'P 1'
#
loop_
_entity.id
_entity.type
_entity.pdbx_description
1 polymer ?
#
loop_
_entity_poly.entity_id
_entity_poly.type
_entity_poly.pdbx_seq_one_letter_code
_entity_poly.pdbx_strand_id
1 'polypeptide(L)'
;MCIRDRGEPLLQLDQDFVDKVHLAGFKIGIETNGTKIPPRNIDWICVSPKKNSKIILVEGDELKFVYPQSGFDPLQFENLNFNFFFIQPLDNNNYDENKMMSENFVKNNPFWKLSLQTHKILGFP
;
A
#
# COMPACT_ATOMS: atom_id res chain seq x y z
N MET A 1 -8.11 13.54 -0.69
CA MET A 1 -8.19 12.96 0.68
C MET A 1 -7.53 11.60 0.67
N CYS A 2 -6.65 11.36 1.61
CA CYS A 2 -6.01 10.06 1.77
C CYS A 2 -6.59 9.38 3.00
N ILE A 3 -7.13 8.17 2.84
CA ILE A 3 -7.66 7.39 3.95
C ILE A 3 -6.67 6.28 4.26
N ARG A 4 -5.96 6.49 5.35
CA ARG A 4 -4.97 5.56 5.87
C ARG A 4 -5.14 5.51 7.37
N ASP A 5 -5.73 4.43 7.85
CA ASP A 5 -6.05 4.34 9.26
C ASP A 5 -5.33 3.17 9.91
N ARG A 6 -5.38 3.13 11.23
CA ARG A 6 -4.80 2.05 12.04
C ARG A 6 -5.52 0.72 11.86
N GLY A 7 -6.77 0.75 11.37
CA GLY A 7 -7.52 -0.43 10.99
C GLY A 7 -7.63 -0.56 9.49
N GLU A 8 -8.41 -1.51 9.03
CA GLU A 8 -8.71 -1.67 7.61
C GLU A 8 -9.75 -0.63 7.20
N PRO A 9 -9.40 0.37 6.36
CA PRO A 9 -10.34 1.43 5.99
C PRO A 9 -11.59 0.93 5.27
N LEU A 10 -11.49 -0.20 4.54
CA LEU A 10 -12.61 -0.73 3.78
C LEU A 10 -13.71 -1.33 4.66
N LEU A 11 -13.48 -1.48 5.96
CA LEU A 11 -14.52 -1.88 6.89
C LEU A 11 -15.56 -0.78 7.11
N GLN A 12 -15.18 0.49 6.89
CA GLN A 12 -16.02 1.65 7.17
C GLN A 12 -16.33 2.48 5.93
N LEU A 13 -15.60 2.28 4.84
CA LEU A 13 -15.75 3.04 3.62
C LEU A 13 -16.87 2.46 2.77
N ASP A 14 -17.87 3.27 2.42
CA ASP A 14 -18.97 2.86 1.56
C ASP A 14 -19.09 3.76 0.33
N GLN A 15 -19.95 3.35 -0.62
CA GLN A 15 -20.13 4.06 -1.89
C GLN A 15 -20.72 5.45 -1.66
N ASP A 16 -21.64 5.59 -0.70
CA ASP A 16 -22.27 6.87 -0.40
C ASP A 16 -21.23 7.91 0.07
N PHE A 17 -20.31 7.49 0.93
CA PHE A 17 -19.22 8.35 1.38
C PHE A 17 -18.33 8.79 0.20
N VAL A 18 -17.96 7.84 -0.66
CA VAL A 18 -17.13 8.13 -1.84
C VAL A 18 -17.81 9.15 -2.73
N ASP A 19 -19.09 8.95 -3.01
CA ASP A 19 -19.85 9.85 -3.89
C ASP A 19 -19.95 11.25 -3.29
N LYS A 20 -20.17 11.37 -1.98
CA LYS A 20 -20.23 12.66 -1.29
C LYS A 20 -18.91 13.40 -1.32
N VAL A 21 -17.80 12.70 -1.14
CA VAL A 21 -16.46 13.30 -1.18
C VAL A 21 -16.17 13.81 -2.59
N HIS A 22 -16.53 13.04 -3.62
CA HIS A 22 -16.34 13.49 -5.01
C HIS A 22 -17.23 14.70 -5.34
N LEU A 23 -18.47 14.72 -4.87
CA LEU A 23 -19.34 15.87 -5.05
C LEU A 23 -18.79 17.13 -4.40
N ALA A 24 -18.07 16.99 -3.31
CA ALA A 24 -17.40 18.11 -2.65
C ALA A 24 -16.11 18.55 -3.37
N GLY A 25 -15.74 17.91 -4.47
CA GLY A 25 -14.58 18.28 -5.27
C GLY A 25 -13.26 17.66 -4.82
N PHE A 26 -13.30 16.65 -3.96
CA PHE A 26 -12.10 15.98 -3.47
C PHE A 26 -11.86 14.65 -4.17
N LYS A 27 -10.59 14.25 -4.24
CA LYS A 27 -10.19 12.91 -4.66
C LYS A 27 -9.95 12.04 -3.44
N ILE A 28 -10.06 10.71 -3.61
CA ILE A 28 -9.86 9.75 -2.53
C ILE A 28 -8.73 8.81 -2.89
N GLY A 29 -7.71 8.76 -2.04
CA GLY A 29 -6.70 7.71 -2.04
C GLY A 29 -6.89 6.84 -0.81
N ILE A 30 -6.74 5.53 -0.96
CA ILE A 30 -6.79 4.60 0.18
C ILE A 30 -5.54 3.75 0.22
N GLU A 31 -5.15 3.37 1.43
CA GLU A 31 -4.18 2.31 1.68
C GLU A 31 -4.88 1.21 2.47
N THR A 32 -4.91 0.01 1.92
CA THR A 32 -5.67 -1.12 2.45
C THR A 32 -4.80 -2.37 2.52
N ASN A 33 -5.14 -3.32 3.40
CA ASN A 33 -4.47 -4.62 3.42
C ASN A 33 -4.94 -5.57 2.31
N GLY A 34 -5.92 -5.15 1.52
CA GLY A 34 -6.40 -5.93 0.38
C GLY A 34 -7.34 -7.07 0.70
N THR A 35 -7.87 -7.13 1.93
CA THR A 35 -8.77 -8.22 2.34
C THR A 35 -10.23 -7.97 1.99
N LYS A 36 -10.55 -6.77 1.47
CA LYS A 36 -11.90 -6.36 1.08
C LYS A 36 -11.86 -5.70 -0.28
N ILE A 37 -12.99 -5.75 -1.00
CA ILE A 37 -13.14 -5.03 -2.26
C ILE A 37 -13.62 -3.61 -1.94
N PRO A 38 -12.96 -2.57 -2.45
CA PRO A 38 -13.37 -1.19 -2.17
C PRO A 38 -14.62 -0.79 -2.92
N PRO A 39 -15.27 0.30 -2.52
CA PRO A 39 -16.28 0.95 -3.35
C PRO A 39 -15.71 1.34 -4.72
N ARG A 40 -16.59 1.63 -5.66
CA ARG A 40 -16.17 2.07 -6.98
C ARG A 40 -15.66 3.51 -6.97
N ASN A 41 -14.85 3.86 -7.95
CA ASN A 41 -14.39 5.23 -8.20
C ASN A 41 -13.42 5.78 -7.14
N ILE A 42 -12.68 4.90 -6.49
CA ILE A 42 -11.53 5.35 -5.69
C ILE A 42 -10.44 5.83 -6.64
N ASP A 43 -9.91 7.01 -6.40
CA ASP A 43 -8.95 7.65 -7.32
C ASP A 43 -7.55 7.02 -7.26
N TRP A 44 -7.13 6.54 -6.09
CA TRP A 44 -5.85 5.85 -5.91
C TRP A 44 -5.98 4.75 -4.89
N ILE A 45 -5.58 3.55 -5.28
CA ILE A 45 -5.63 2.36 -4.42
C ILE A 45 -4.22 1.84 -4.21
N CYS A 46 -3.77 1.88 -2.96
CA CYS A 46 -2.54 1.25 -2.50
C CYS A 46 -2.89 0.02 -1.66
N VAL A 47 -2.38 -1.13 -2.06
CA VAL A 47 -2.53 -2.37 -1.29
C VAL A 47 -1.21 -2.63 -0.55
N SER A 48 -1.30 -2.77 0.77
CA SER A 48 -0.17 -3.13 1.62
C SER A 48 -0.48 -4.49 2.26
N PRO A 49 0.00 -5.59 1.65
CA PRO A 49 -0.34 -6.92 2.13
C PRO A 49 0.23 -7.17 3.52
N LYS A 50 -0.53 -7.88 4.34
CA LYS A 50 -0.12 -8.29 5.68
C LYS A 50 0.09 -9.79 5.73
N LYS A 51 1.10 -10.21 6.47
CA LYS A 51 1.35 -11.61 6.76
C LYS A 51 0.10 -12.25 7.40
N ASN A 52 -0.22 -13.47 7.00
CA ASN A 52 -1.37 -14.24 7.51
C ASN A 52 -2.74 -13.68 7.11
N SER A 53 -2.79 -12.72 6.18
CA SER A 53 -4.04 -12.22 5.62
C SER A 53 -4.16 -12.65 4.17
N LYS A 54 -5.36 -13.03 3.75
CA LYS A 54 -5.62 -13.41 2.36
C LYS A 54 -6.03 -12.18 1.55
N ILE A 55 -5.23 -11.85 0.54
CA ILE A 55 -5.55 -10.78 -0.40
C ILE A 55 -6.63 -11.24 -1.37
N ILE A 56 -7.68 -10.45 -1.50
CA ILE A 56 -8.70 -10.63 -2.54
C ILE A 56 -8.68 -9.47 -3.54
N LEU A 57 -8.13 -8.31 -3.16
CA LEU A 57 -7.95 -7.16 -4.04
C LEU A 57 -6.62 -7.34 -4.78
N VAL A 58 -6.70 -7.81 -6.02
CA VAL A 58 -5.53 -8.22 -6.81
C VAL A 58 -5.15 -7.22 -7.88
N GLU A 59 -5.79 -6.05 -7.88
CA GLU A 59 -5.49 -4.97 -8.81
C GLU A 59 -5.63 -3.62 -8.13
N GLY A 60 -4.93 -2.62 -8.64
CA GLY A 60 -4.95 -1.27 -8.11
C GLY A 60 -3.80 -0.46 -8.68
N ASP A 61 -3.49 0.66 -8.04
CA ASP A 61 -2.44 1.55 -8.52
C ASP A 61 -1.08 1.15 -7.97
N GLU A 62 -1.02 0.78 -6.69
CA GLU A 62 0.23 0.56 -5.99
C GLU A 62 0.13 -0.64 -5.07
N LEU A 63 1.11 -1.54 -5.14
CA LEU A 63 1.31 -2.56 -4.12
C LEU A 63 2.57 -2.19 -3.34
N LYS A 64 2.42 -2.00 -2.03
CA LYS A 64 3.51 -1.59 -1.15
C LYS A 64 3.77 -2.68 -0.12
N PHE A 65 4.94 -3.26 -0.18
CA PHE A 65 5.34 -4.34 0.71
C PHE A 65 6.30 -3.82 1.78
N VAL A 66 5.93 -3.99 3.02
CA VAL A 66 6.79 -3.62 4.17
C VAL A 66 7.84 -4.71 4.34
N TYR A 67 9.11 -4.36 4.27
CA TYR A 67 10.21 -5.31 4.21
C TYR A 67 11.29 -4.97 5.25
N PRO A 68 11.96 -5.93 5.88
CA PRO A 68 11.76 -7.37 5.75
C PRO A 68 10.67 -7.92 6.69
N GLN A 69 10.10 -9.06 6.32
CA GLN A 69 9.21 -9.82 7.18
C GLN A 69 9.56 -11.30 7.06
N SER A 70 9.79 -11.93 8.21
CA SER A 70 10.15 -13.36 8.25
C SER A 70 9.03 -14.23 7.69
N GLY A 71 9.37 -15.09 6.72
CA GLY A 71 8.40 -16.00 6.12
C GLY A 71 7.35 -15.35 5.23
N PHE A 72 7.58 -14.11 4.80
CA PHE A 72 6.68 -13.37 3.93
C PHE A 72 7.50 -12.71 2.83
N ASP A 73 7.33 -13.17 1.59
CA ASP A 73 8.19 -12.82 0.46
C ASP A 73 7.44 -11.90 -0.51
N PRO A 74 8.00 -10.72 -0.85
CA PRO A 74 7.36 -9.82 -1.81
C PRO A 74 7.22 -10.42 -3.21
N LEU A 75 8.10 -11.33 -3.61
CA LEU A 75 8.09 -11.91 -4.96
C LEU A 75 6.78 -12.63 -5.30
N GLN A 76 6.06 -13.11 -4.29
CA GLN A 76 4.78 -13.79 -4.50
C GLN A 76 3.69 -12.87 -5.08
N PHE A 77 3.89 -11.54 -5.03
CA PHE A 77 2.90 -10.58 -5.47
C PHE A 77 3.17 -10.00 -6.87
N GLU A 78 4.27 -10.39 -7.52
CA GLU A 78 4.68 -9.79 -8.80
C GLU A 78 3.70 -10.05 -9.94
N ASN A 79 2.86 -11.09 -9.83
CA ASN A 79 1.89 -11.44 -10.85
C ASN A 79 0.56 -10.68 -10.74
N LEU A 80 0.40 -9.87 -9.70
CA LEU A 80 -0.82 -9.11 -9.49
C LEU A 80 -0.85 -7.88 -10.39
N ASN A 81 -2.05 -7.36 -10.64
CA ASN A 81 -2.26 -6.28 -11.60
C ASN A 81 -2.20 -4.90 -10.93
N PHE A 82 -1.00 -4.48 -10.55
CA PHE A 82 -0.74 -3.15 -10.03
C PHE A 82 0.18 -2.39 -10.98
N ASN A 83 0.03 -1.06 -11.02
CA ASN A 83 0.88 -0.21 -11.86
C ASN A 83 2.26 -0.02 -11.27
N PHE A 84 2.34 -0.02 -9.92
CA PHE A 84 3.61 0.19 -9.20
C PHE A 84 3.77 -0.85 -8.11
N PHE A 85 5.01 -1.28 -7.92
CA PHE A 85 5.38 -2.22 -6.84
C PHE A 85 6.48 -1.59 -6.02
N PHE A 86 6.21 -1.32 -4.74
CA PHE A 86 7.13 -0.65 -3.84
C PHE A 86 7.53 -1.53 -2.66
N ILE A 87 8.79 -1.41 -2.28
CA ILE A 87 9.33 -1.94 -1.02
C ILE A 87 9.48 -0.77 -0.06
N GLN A 88 8.88 -0.88 1.11
CA GLN A 88 9.00 0.11 2.18
C GLN A 88 9.73 -0.51 3.36
N PRO A 89 10.82 0.11 3.86
CA PRO A 89 11.50 -0.40 5.05
C PRO A 89 10.57 -0.48 6.26
N LEU A 90 10.63 -1.60 6.97
CA LEU A 90 9.88 -1.77 8.20
C LEU A 90 10.37 -0.77 9.25
N ASP A 91 9.44 -0.03 9.85
CA ASP A 91 9.73 0.99 10.84
C ASP A 91 9.66 0.39 12.25
N ASN A 92 10.81 0.01 12.77
CA ASN A 92 10.97 -0.51 14.13
C ASN A 92 12.34 -0.12 14.66
N ASN A 93 12.77 -0.72 15.77
CA ASN A 93 14.06 -0.42 16.41
C ASN A 93 15.27 -0.72 15.50
N ASN A 94 15.08 -1.52 14.47
CA ASN A 94 16.12 -1.88 13.49
C ASN A 94 15.94 -1.16 12.16
N TYR A 95 15.38 0.04 12.17
CA TYR A 95 15.01 0.75 10.92
C TYR A 95 16.19 0.93 9.96
N ASP A 96 17.37 1.30 10.48
CA ASP A 96 18.54 1.53 9.62
C ASP A 96 18.97 0.24 8.92
N GLU A 97 18.93 -0.88 9.64
CA GLU A 97 19.23 -2.20 9.07
C GLU A 97 18.16 -2.60 8.06
N ASN A 98 16.88 -2.39 8.40
CA ASN A 98 15.75 -2.70 7.52
C ASN A 98 15.83 -1.89 6.23
N LYS A 99 16.23 -0.61 6.32
CA LYS A 99 16.43 0.25 5.16
C LYS A 99 17.53 -0.29 4.26
N MET A 100 18.66 -0.69 4.84
CA MET A 100 19.77 -1.28 4.09
C MET A 100 19.33 -2.57 3.38
N MET A 101 18.61 -3.44 4.07
CA MET A 101 18.08 -4.67 3.49
C MET A 101 17.12 -4.39 2.36
N SER A 102 16.26 -3.39 2.51
CA SER A 102 15.30 -2.97 1.48
C SER A 102 16.01 -2.43 0.24
N GLU A 103 17.02 -1.61 0.44
CA GLU A 103 17.85 -1.08 -0.66
C GLU A 103 18.53 -2.21 -1.42
N ASN A 104 19.10 -3.18 -0.70
CA ASN A 104 19.73 -4.35 -1.32
C ASN A 104 18.72 -5.21 -2.09
N PHE A 105 17.53 -5.39 -1.51
CA PHE A 105 16.47 -6.15 -2.20
C PHE A 105 16.10 -5.50 -3.53
N VAL A 106 15.86 -4.19 -3.52
CA VAL A 106 15.48 -3.44 -4.74
C VAL A 106 16.61 -3.47 -5.76
N LYS A 107 17.86 -3.35 -5.32
CA LYS A 107 19.03 -3.43 -6.20
C LYS A 107 19.10 -4.78 -6.93
N ASN A 108 18.77 -5.88 -6.22
CA ASN A 108 18.80 -7.22 -6.78
C ASN A 108 17.50 -7.60 -7.51
N ASN A 109 16.42 -6.83 -7.31
CA ASN A 109 15.12 -7.07 -7.90
C ASN A 109 14.57 -5.74 -8.46
N PRO A 110 15.08 -5.28 -9.61
CA PRO A 110 14.76 -3.93 -10.13
C PRO A 110 13.30 -3.76 -10.58
N PHE A 111 12.53 -4.83 -10.62
CA PHE A 111 11.07 -4.77 -10.77
C PHE A 111 10.43 -3.94 -9.66
N TRP A 112 11.02 -3.96 -8.46
CA TRP A 112 10.55 -3.25 -7.29
C TRP A 112 11.25 -1.90 -7.16
N LYS A 113 10.53 -0.91 -6.65
CA LYS A 113 11.07 0.42 -6.33
C LYS A 113 11.08 0.63 -4.82
N LEU A 114 12.03 1.41 -4.34
CA LEU A 114 12.09 1.75 -2.92
C LEU A 114 11.11 2.89 -2.62
N SER A 115 10.28 2.70 -1.59
CA SER A 115 9.39 3.74 -1.07
C SER A 115 9.89 4.23 0.27
N LEU A 116 10.17 5.53 0.39
CA LEU A 116 10.60 6.17 1.63
C LEU A 116 9.46 7.01 2.21
N GLN A 117 8.23 6.50 2.15
CA GLN A 117 7.05 7.21 2.63
C GLN A 117 6.88 8.55 1.92
N THR A 118 6.83 8.50 0.60
CA THR A 118 6.75 9.66 -0.30
C THR A 118 5.65 10.65 0.11
N HIS A 119 4.52 10.15 0.64
CA HIS A 119 3.44 11.00 1.10
C HIS A 119 3.86 11.97 2.21
N LYS A 120 4.78 11.57 3.10
CA LYS A 120 5.31 12.46 4.15
C LYS A 120 6.22 13.52 3.55
N ILE A 121 7.01 13.14 2.54
CA ILE A 121 7.91 14.06 1.85
C ILE A 121 7.12 15.12 1.09
N LEU A 122 6.00 14.73 0.48
CA LEU A 122 5.14 15.63 -0.28
C LEU A 122 4.13 16.39 0.60
N GLY A 123 4.15 16.20 1.93
CA GLY A 123 3.26 16.89 2.85
C GLY A 123 1.85 16.31 2.93
N PHE A 124 1.60 15.12 2.40
CA PHE A 124 0.32 14.45 2.57
C PHE A 124 0.22 13.83 3.96
N PRO A 125 -0.95 13.87 4.59
CA PRO A 125 -1.14 13.30 5.92
C PRO A 125 -1.01 11.77 5.94
#